data_8d396e797868a532445685875e644dd8
#
_entry.id   8d396e797868a532445685875e644dd8
#
_cell.length_a   1.000
_cell.length_b   1.000
_cell.length_c   1.000
_cell.angle_alpha   90.00
_cell.angle_beta   90.00
_cell.angle_gamma   90.00
#
_symmetry.space_group_name_H-M   'P 1'
#
loop_
_entity.id
_entity.type
_entity.pdbx_description
1 polymer ?
#
loop_
_entity_poly.entity_id
_entity_poly.type
_entity_poly.pdbx_seq_one_letter_code
_entity_poly.pdbx_strand_id
1 'polypeptide(L)'
;MFGFNYYTPTKVVFGKETELKAAELIREFGGTKVLIHYGGGSVVRSGLLKRVTDTLDTAGIAYVTLGGAVPNPHLDLVYEGIELCKKEKVDFLLAVGGGSAIDSAKAIGYGVTNEGDVWDFYDYKRKATACLPLGVILTIAATGSEMSDSSVITKEEGLVKRGYSSDYCRPKFAIMNPELTMTLPDYQTACGCTDIMMHTMERYFTNGGNMEITDALAEGLLRTVMVNAEILVRDPKNYDARAEVMWAGSLAHNGLTGCGNDGGDWMTHKLEHELGGLYDVAHGAGLAAIWGSWARYVYLNCLPRFKRFAVNVMGVEPVGSDEEIALKGITALEDFFRSINMPTNLRELGVEATDEDLVTMAHKCAVGVGGAMGSAKLLREEDMLAIYRMSR
;
A
#
# COMPACT_ATOMS: atom_id res chain seq x y z
N MET A 1 -17.03 6.49 -18.74
CA MET A 1 -16.88 5.58 -17.58
C MET A 1 -16.94 4.16 -18.08
N PHE A 2 -15.92 3.34 -17.80
CA PHE A 2 -15.97 1.90 -18.09
C PHE A 2 -16.87 1.17 -17.10
N GLY A 3 -17.33 -0.04 -17.45
CA GLY A 3 -18.05 -0.92 -16.52
C GLY A 3 -17.10 -1.40 -15.42
N PHE A 4 -17.59 -1.50 -14.18
CA PHE A 4 -16.78 -1.96 -13.04
C PHE A 4 -17.62 -2.76 -12.05
N ASN A 5 -16.92 -3.58 -11.24
CA ASN A 5 -17.47 -4.18 -10.03
C ASN A 5 -16.81 -3.51 -8.83
N TYR A 6 -17.61 -3.12 -7.84
CA TYR A 6 -17.10 -2.58 -6.60
C TYR A 6 -17.51 -3.50 -5.45
N TYR A 7 -16.50 -4.05 -4.75
CA TYR A 7 -16.70 -4.97 -3.66
C TYR A 7 -15.72 -4.66 -2.53
N THR A 8 -16.24 -4.22 -1.38
CA THR A 8 -15.46 -3.87 -0.19
C THR A 8 -16.18 -4.35 1.07
N PRO A 9 -16.11 -5.66 1.37
CA PRO A 9 -16.90 -6.29 2.41
C PRO A 9 -16.36 -6.04 3.83
N THR A 10 -15.22 -5.40 4.00
CA THR A 10 -14.54 -5.24 5.28
C THR A 10 -15.37 -4.36 6.23
N LYS A 11 -15.71 -4.87 7.41
CA LYS A 11 -16.33 -4.10 8.49
C LYS A 11 -15.28 -3.21 9.15
N VAL A 12 -15.42 -1.91 9.03
CA VAL A 12 -14.51 -0.95 9.68
C VAL A 12 -15.04 -0.60 11.07
N VAL A 13 -14.16 -0.69 12.08
CA VAL A 13 -14.43 -0.27 13.47
C VAL A 13 -13.41 0.81 13.82
N PHE A 14 -13.85 2.06 13.72
CA PHE A 14 -12.99 3.24 13.80
C PHE A 14 -13.17 3.98 15.13
N GLY A 15 -12.08 4.47 15.71
CA GLY A 15 -12.07 5.34 16.89
C GLY A 15 -11.18 4.83 18.00
N LYS A 16 -11.16 5.59 19.10
CA LYS A 16 -10.33 5.29 20.28
C LYS A 16 -10.71 3.96 20.91
N GLU A 17 -9.70 3.25 21.42
CA GLU A 17 -9.85 1.99 22.17
C GLU A 17 -10.58 0.86 21.41
N THR A 18 -10.72 1.00 20.08
CA THR A 18 -11.44 -0.01 19.28
C THR A 18 -10.69 -1.34 19.20
N GLU A 19 -9.38 -1.38 19.48
CA GLU A 19 -8.61 -2.62 19.61
C GLU A 19 -9.14 -3.55 20.72
N LEU A 20 -9.85 -3.02 21.70
CA LEU A 20 -10.50 -3.81 22.76
C LEU A 20 -11.69 -4.64 22.27
N LYS A 21 -12.19 -4.38 21.05
CA LYS A 21 -13.26 -5.15 20.40
C LYS A 21 -12.76 -6.36 19.62
N ALA A 22 -11.45 -6.66 19.66
CA ALA A 22 -10.87 -7.73 18.86
C ALA A 22 -11.55 -9.09 19.08
N ALA A 23 -11.76 -9.50 20.33
CA ALA A 23 -12.40 -10.77 20.65
C ALA A 23 -13.87 -10.85 20.20
N GLU A 24 -14.62 -9.76 20.33
CA GLU A 24 -16.01 -9.66 19.85
C GLU A 24 -16.08 -9.89 18.33
N LEU A 25 -15.24 -9.18 17.58
CA LEU A 25 -15.21 -9.26 16.12
C LEU A 25 -14.72 -10.62 15.62
N ILE A 26 -13.70 -11.22 16.26
CA ILE A 26 -13.25 -12.57 15.93
C ILE A 26 -14.40 -13.58 16.08
N ARG A 27 -15.16 -13.51 17.16
CA ARG A 27 -16.35 -14.38 17.36
C ARG A 27 -17.45 -14.11 16.34
N GLU A 28 -17.72 -12.85 16.02
CA GLU A 28 -18.70 -12.45 15.00
C GLU A 28 -18.41 -13.11 13.65
N PHE A 29 -17.14 -13.24 13.31
CA PHE A 29 -16.69 -13.87 12.06
C PHE A 29 -16.27 -15.35 12.21
N GLY A 30 -16.60 -15.99 13.33
CA GLY A 30 -16.52 -17.43 13.53
C GLY A 30 -15.14 -17.95 13.94
N GLY A 31 -14.20 -17.09 14.33
CA GLY A 31 -12.88 -17.49 14.79
C GLY A 31 -12.92 -18.16 16.18
N THR A 32 -12.25 -19.33 16.30
CA THR A 32 -12.15 -20.08 17.56
C THR A 32 -10.69 -20.27 18.00
N LYS A 33 -9.76 -20.37 17.06
CA LYS A 33 -8.32 -20.42 17.33
C LYS A 33 -7.57 -19.47 16.39
N VAL A 34 -6.86 -18.50 16.94
CA VAL A 34 -6.32 -17.34 16.24
C VAL A 34 -4.81 -17.42 16.11
N LEU A 35 -4.24 -17.16 14.93
CA LEU A 35 -2.88 -16.67 14.80
C LEU A 35 -2.87 -15.16 14.91
N ILE A 36 -2.23 -14.58 15.92
CA ILE A 36 -1.92 -13.16 16.01
C ILE A 36 -0.56 -12.96 15.31
N HIS A 37 -0.60 -12.37 14.12
CA HIS A 37 0.60 -12.06 13.32
C HIS A 37 0.92 -10.57 13.41
N TYR A 38 2.18 -10.24 13.72
CA TYR A 38 2.57 -8.84 13.95
C TYR A 38 4.00 -8.55 13.50
N GLY A 39 4.35 -7.27 13.39
CA GLY A 39 5.67 -6.79 13.00
C GLY A 39 6.74 -6.99 14.07
N GLY A 40 7.75 -6.13 14.04
CA GLY A 40 8.82 -6.10 15.03
C GLY A 40 8.34 -5.70 16.43
N GLY A 41 9.24 -5.37 17.33
CA GLY A 41 8.94 -5.18 18.75
C GLY A 41 8.00 -4.03 19.14
N SER A 42 7.54 -3.15 18.24
CA SER A 42 6.72 -1.98 18.59
C SER A 42 5.37 -2.36 19.21
N VAL A 43 4.69 -3.35 18.63
CA VAL A 43 3.40 -3.87 19.12
C VAL A 43 3.53 -4.45 20.55
N VAL A 44 4.66 -5.07 20.84
CA VAL A 44 4.98 -5.60 22.19
C VAL A 44 5.34 -4.46 23.15
N ARG A 45 6.26 -3.57 22.74
CA ARG A 45 6.74 -2.46 23.60
C ARG A 45 5.64 -1.46 23.96
N SER A 46 4.68 -1.21 23.07
CA SER A 46 3.53 -0.33 23.32
C SER A 46 2.46 -0.97 24.23
N GLY A 47 2.61 -2.25 24.55
CA GLY A 47 1.60 -3.02 25.29
C GLY A 47 0.35 -3.37 24.45
N LEU A 48 0.32 -3.05 23.16
CA LEU A 48 -0.82 -3.35 22.29
C LEU A 48 -1.09 -4.85 22.21
N LEU A 49 -0.04 -5.66 22.01
CA LEU A 49 -0.19 -7.12 21.98
C LEU A 49 -0.87 -7.63 23.25
N LYS A 50 -0.42 -7.13 24.42
CA LYS A 50 -1.02 -7.53 25.70
C LYS A 50 -2.47 -7.12 25.80
N ARG A 51 -2.83 -5.89 25.44
CA ARG A 51 -4.24 -5.45 25.45
C ARG A 51 -5.12 -6.35 24.59
N VAL A 52 -4.62 -6.72 23.40
CA VAL A 52 -5.36 -7.60 22.49
C VAL A 52 -5.49 -9.01 23.06
N THR A 53 -4.39 -9.62 23.56
CA THR A 53 -4.44 -10.96 24.15
C THR A 53 -5.31 -11.03 25.39
N ASP A 54 -5.32 -9.99 26.22
CA ASP A 54 -6.21 -9.92 27.41
C ASP A 54 -7.71 -9.98 27.00
N THR A 55 -8.09 -9.40 25.85
CA THR A 55 -9.47 -9.52 25.34
C THR A 55 -9.80 -10.95 24.90
N LEU A 56 -8.85 -11.64 24.27
CA LEU A 56 -9.02 -13.03 23.83
C LEU A 56 -9.07 -13.97 25.04
N ASP A 57 -8.18 -13.80 26.01
CA ASP A 57 -8.15 -14.56 27.26
C ASP A 57 -9.49 -14.42 28.03
N THR A 58 -9.98 -13.19 28.18
CA THR A 58 -11.27 -12.92 28.81
C THR A 58 -12.42 -13.57 28.06
N ALA A 59 -12.34 -13.63 26.75
CA ALA A 59 -13.34 -14.26 25.89
C ALA A 59 -13.15 -15.79 25.77
N GLY A 60 -12.07 -16.38 26.28
CA GLY A 60 -11.78 -17.80 26.15
C GLY A 60 -11.47 -18.21 24.69
N ILE A 61 -10.91 -17.32 23.89
CA ILE A 61 -10.49 -17.59 22.49
C ILE A 61 -9.04 -18.04 22.54
N ALA A 62 -8.75 -19.24 22.04
CA ALA A 62 -7.40 -19.75 21.97
C ALA A 62 -6.59 -19.01 20.89
N TYR A 63 -5.30 -18.77 21.15
CA TYR A 63 -4.43 -18.12 20.16
C TYR A 63 -2.99 -18.62 20.23
N VAL A 64 -2.27 -18.41 19.14
CA VAL A 64 -0.81 -18.48 19.03
C VAL A 64 -0.29 -17.20 18.40
N THR A 65 0.98 -16.90 18.57
CA THR A 65 1.57 -15.66 18.08
C THR A 65 2.74 -15.91 17.13
N LEU A 66 2.86 -15.10 16.09
CA LEU A 66 4.01 -15.06 15.20
C LEU A 66 4.39 -13.60 14.94
N GLY A 67 5.49 -13.15 15.52
CA GLY A 67 6.07 -11.84 15.27
C GLY A 67 7.11 -11.86 14.16
N GLY A 68 7.68 -10.70 13.84
CA GLY A 68 8.84 -10.61 12.95
C GLY A 68 8.54 -10.14 11.53
N ALA A 69 7.29 -9.74 11.20
CA ALA A 69 7.05 -9.09 9.92
C ALA A 69 7.85 -7.78 9.82
N VAL A 70 8.68 -7.69 8.80
CA VAL A 70 9.54 -6.52 8.48
C VAL A 70 8.99 -5.78 7.25
N PRO A 71 9.41 -4.53 7.00
CA PRO A 71 9.16 -3.88 5.71
C PRO A 71 9.60 -4.79 4.57
N ASN A 72 8.89 -4.76 3.42
CA ASN A 72 9.08 -5.72 2.32
C ASN A 72 8.95 -7.17 2.79
N PRO A 73 7.77 -7.62 3.23
CA PRO A 73 7.61 -8.85 4.01
C PRO A 73 8.14 -10.08 3.28
N HIS A 74 8.87 -10.91 4.02
CA HIS A 74 9.64 -12.02 3.49
C HIS A 74 8.83 -13.31 3.40
N LEU A 75 9.07 -14.08 2.34
CA LEU A 75 8.39 -15.34 2.06
C LEU A 75 8.69 -16.42 3.13
N ASP A 76 9.89 -16.44 3.70
CA ASP A 76 10.27 -17.43 4.71
C ASP A 76 9.39 -17.35 5.97
N LEU A 77 9.08 -16.14 6.44
CA LEU A 77 8.15 -15.93 7.55
C LEU A 77 6.72 -16.39 7.22
N VAL A 78 6.32 -16.27 5.94
CA VAL A 78 5.02 -16.79 5.47
C VAL A 78 4.99 -18.33 5.58
N TYR A 79 6.06 -19.03 5.16
CA TYR A 79 6.15 -20.49 5.31
C TYR A 79 6.09 -20.90 6.78
N GLU A 80 6.82 -20.24 7.67
CA GLU A 80 6.74 -20.47 9.12
C GLU A 80 5.30 -20.33 9.64
N GLY A 81 4.61 -19.27 9.22
CA GLY A 81 3.22 -19.00 9.61
C GLY A 81 2.25 -20.07 9.10
N ILE A 82 2.44 -20.57 7.87
CA ILE A 82 1.64 -21.65 7.30
C ILE A 82 1.80 -22.95 8.12
N GLU A 83 3.03 -23.33 8.43
CA GLU A 83 3.32 -24.54 9.22
C GLU A 83 2.76 -24.40 10.65
N LEU A 84 2.92 -23.24 11.28
CA LEU A 84 2.35 -22.98 12.61
C LEU A 84 0.83 -23.10 12.61
N CYS A 85 0.16 -22.48 11.62
CA CYS A 85 -1.30 -22.57 11.50
C CYS A 85 -1.79 -24.00 11.31
N LYS A 86 -1.15 -24.78 10.46
CA LYS A 86 -1.49 -26.19 10.21
C LYS A 86 -1.30 -27.03 11.48
N LYS A 87 -0.15 -26.90 12.16
CA LYS A 87 0.17 -27.62 13.41
C LYS A 87 -0.84 -27.31 14.50
N GLU A 88 -1.15 -26.04 14.69
CA GLU A 88 -2.01 -25.56 15.77
C GLU A 88 -3.51 -25.56 15.41
N LYS A 89 -3.86 -25.91 14.17
CA LYS A 89 -5.25 -25.91 13.66
C LYS A 89 -5.92 -24.54 13.80
N VAL A 90 -5.21 -23.49 13.41
CA VAL A 90 -5.70 -22.11 13.38
C VAL A 90 -6.83 -21.98 12.35
N ASP A 91 -7.91 -21.31 12.73
CA ASP A 91 -9.08 -21.08 11.88
C ASP A 91 -9.33 -19.59 11.58
N PHE A 92 -8.57 -18.69 12.21
CA PHE A 92 -8.68 -17.26 12.03
C PHE A 92 -7.32 -16.56 12.14
N LEU A 93 -7.08 -15.53 11.34
CA LEU A 93 -5.88 -14.71 11.40
C LEU A 93 -6.20 -13.33 11.95
N LEU A 94 -5.36 -12.80 12.82
CA LEU A 94 -5.41 -11.41 13.28
C LEU A 94 -4.06 -10.75 12.99
N ALA A 95 -4.02 -9.88 11.99
CA ALA A 95 -2.85 -9.06 11.71
C ALA A 95 -2.85 -7.81 12.60
N VAL A 96 -1.77 -7.61 13.36
CA VAL A 96 -1.58 -6.43 14.23
C VAL A 96 -0.36 -5.66 13.74
N GLY A 97 -0.58 -4.64 12.92
CA GLY A 97 0.54 -3.93 12.29
C GLY A 97 0.13 -3.03 11.14
N GLY A 98 1.08 -2.74 10.28
CA GLY A 98 0.90 -2.08 8.99
C GLY A 98 0.83 -3.09 7.84
N GLY A 99 0.98 -2.60 6.61
CA GLY A 99 0.88 -3.39 5.38
C GLY A 99 1.67 -4.69 5.40
N SER A 100 2.91 -4.68 5.86
CA SER A 100 3.77 -5.88 5.88
C SER A 100 3.20 -7.02 6.72
N ALA A 101 2.68 -6.73 7.92
CA ALA A 101 2.04 -7.73 8.76
C ALA A 101 0.72 -8.23 8.15
N ILE A 102 -0.04 -7.33 7.52
CA ILE A 102 -1.31 -7.68 6.88
C ILE A 102 -1.05 -8.55 5.64
N ASP A 103 -0.10 -8.17 4.79
CA ASP A 103 0.24 -8.88 3.57
C ASP A 103 0.81 -10.27 3.85
N SER A 104 1.70 -10.40 4.85
CA SER A 104 2.15 -11.70 5.36
C SER A 104 0.99 -12.56 5.85
N ALA A 105 0.07 -11.99 6.64
CA ALA A 105 -1.09 -12.72 7.14
C ALA A 105 -2.00 -13.22 5.99
N LYS A 106 -2.22 -12.39 4.96
CA LYS A 106 -2.96 -12.79 3.76
C LYS A 106 -2.27 -13.97 3.04
N ALA A 107 -0.94 -13.88 2.87
CA ALA A 107 -0.16 -14.96 2.27
C ALA A 107 -0.22 -16.25 3.09
N ILE A 108 -0.11 -16.16 4.41
CA ILE A 108 -0.31 -17.29 5.33
C ILE A 108 -1.71 -17.89 5.12
N GLY A 109 -2.75 -17.05 5.07
CA GLY A 109 -4.12 -17.50 4.85
C GLY A 109 -4.32 -18.27 3.55
N TYR A 110 -3.68 -17.83 2.47
CA TYR A 110 -3.66 -18.57 1.20
C TYR A 110 -2.97 -19.93 1.34
N GLY A 111 -1.76 -19.97 1.93
CA GLY A 111 -0.97 -21.18 2.03
C GLY A 111 -1.55 -22.24 2.97
N VAL A 112 -2.38 -21.85 3.92
CA VAL A 112 -3.10 -22.79 4.80
C VAL A 112 -4.28 -23.46 4.09
N THR A 113 -4.99 -22.71 3.23
CA THR A 113 -6.26 -23.16 2.62
C THR A 113 -6.13 -23.72 1.21
N ASN A 114 -4.94 -23.63 0.61
CA ASN A 114 -4.68 -24.17 -0.71
C ASN A 114 -3.47 -25.12 -0.67
N GLU A 115 -3.48 -26.16 -1.49
CA GLU A 115 -2.35 -27.09 -1.62
C GLU A 115 -1.21 -26.44 -2.42
N GLY A 116 0.01 -27.00 -2.29
CA GLY A 116 1.21 -26.58 -3.02
C GLY A 116 1.87 -25.34 -2.46
N ASP A 117 2.80 -24.76 -3.23
CA ASP A 117 3.57 -23.60 -2.81
C ASP A 117 2.75 -22.31 -2.90
N VAL A 118 2.76 -21.50 -1.82
CA VAL A 118 2.09 -20.21 -1.78
C VAL A 118 2.70 -19.21 -2.76
N TRP A 119 4.00 -19.31 -3.05
CA TRP A 119 4.68 -18.44 -4.03
C TRP A 119 4.12 -18.59 -5.45
N ASP A 120 3.54 -19.75 -5.81
CA ASP A 120 2.91 -19.97 -7.11
C ASP A 120 1.77 -18.98 -7.41
N PHE A 121 1.14 -18.40 -6.37
CA PHE A 121 0.14 -17.34 -6.56
C PHE A 121 0.82 -16.04 -7.00
N TYR A 122 1.93 -15.68 -6.40
CA TYR A 122 2.72 -14.47 -6.69
C TYR A 122 3.45 -14.55 -8.03
N ASP A 123 3.77 -15.77 -8.48
CA ASP A 123 4.29 -16.06 -9.82
C ASP A 123 3.18 -16.25 -10.86
N TYR A 124 1.91 -16.03 -10.50
CA TYR A 124 0.75 -16.21 -11.38
C TYR A 124 0.62 -17.59 -12.03
N LYS A 125 1.27 -18.61 -11.46
CA LYS A 125 1.17 -20.02 -11.92
C LYS A 125 -0.17 -20.65 -11.54
N ARG A 126 -0.78 -20.16 -10.45
CA ARG A 126 -2.06 -20.65 -9.93
C ARG A 126 -2.92 -19.50 -9.41
N LYS A 127 -4.20 -19.76 -9.21
CA LYS A 127 -5.14 -18.86 -8.53
C LYS A 127 -5.57 -19.47 -7.20
N ALA A 128 -5.65 -18.64 -6.16
CA ALA A 128 -6.20 -19.07 -4.87
C ALA A 128 -7.70 -19.35 -5.01
N THR A 129 -8.18 -20.36 -4.31
CA THR A 129 -9.61 -20.72 -4.25
C THR A 129 -10.22 -20.43 -2.90
N ALA A 130 -9.40 -20.12 -1.89
CA ALA A 130 -9.79 -19.79 -0.53
C ALA A 130 -8.68 -19.00 0.18
N CYS A 131 -9.01 -18.41 1.32
CA CYS A 131 -8.08 -17.82 2.28
C CYS A 131 -8.69 -17.99 3.68
N LEU A 132 -7.87 -18.19 4.71
CA LEU A 132 -8.37 -18.13 6.09
C LEU A 132 -9.00 -16.75 6.35
N PRO A 133 -10.11 -16.69 7.10
CA PRO A 133 -10.67 -15.39 7.50
C PRO A 133 -9.65 -14.58 8.29
N LEU A 134 -9.57 -13.30 7.98
CA LEU A 134 -8.57 -12.37 8.50
C LEU A 134 -9.24 -11.15 9.11
N GLY A 135 -8.82 -10.75 10.31
CA GLY A 135 -9.07 -9.43 10.91
C GLY A 135 -7.79 -8.62 11.00
N VAL A 136 -7.92 -7.31 11.08
CA VAL A 136 -6.79 -6.38 11.15
C VAL A 136 -6.95 -5.42 12.33
N ILE A 137 -5.86 -5.16 13.06
CA ILE A 137 -5.67 -4.00 13.93
C ILE A 137 -4.56 -3.15 13.31
N LEU A 138 -4.95 -2.02 12.72
CA LEU A 138 -4.05 -1.16 11.95
C LEU A 138 -3.21 -0.28 12.87
N THR A 139 -1.89 -0.27 12.66
CA THR A 139 -0.96 0.58 13.41
C THR A 139 -0.16 1.56 12.54
N ILE A 140 -0.27 1.44 11.22
CA ILE A 140 0.37 2.34 10.24
C ILE A 140 -0.63 2.58 9.12
N ALA A 141 -0.99 3.84 8.88
CA ALA A 141 -1.79 4.24 7.72
C ALA A 141 -0.84 4.44 6.51
N ALA A 142 -0.96 3.58 5.51
CA ALA A 142 -0.16 3.61 4.28
C ALA A 142 -0.84 2.79 3.17
N THR A 143 -0.56 1.50 3.12
CA THR A 143 -0.89 0.58 2.03
C THR A 143 -2.39 0.35 1.77
N GLY A 144 -3.27 0.65 2.72
CA GLY A 144 -4.69 0.31 2.61
C GLY A 144 -4.99 -1.20 2.59
N SER A 145 -4.00 -2.04 2.99
CA SER A 145 -4.12 -3.50 2.96
C SER A 145 -5.24 -4.02 3.84
N GLU A 146 -5.65 -3.27 4.86
CA GLU A 146 -6.77 -3.60 5.75
C GLU A 146 -8.14 -3.64 5.06
N MET A 147 -8.26 -3.05 3.85
CA MET A 147 -9.50 -3.09 3.04
C MET A 147 -9.27 -3.58 1.61
N SER A 148 -8.03 -3.90 1.22
CA SER A 148 -7.70 -4.32 -0.14
C SER A 148 -7.74 -5.83 -0.33
N ASP A 149 -7.79 -6.25 -1.59
CA ASP A 149 -7.65 -7.63 -2.06
C ASP A 149 -6.20 -8.01 -2.38
N SER A 150 -5.26 -7.09 -2.18
CA SER A 150 -3.86 -7.24 -2.56
C SER A 150 -2.98 -7.66 -1.39
N SER A 151 -1.94 -8.42 -1.70
CA SER A 151 -0.84 -8.79 -0.80
C SER A 151 0.46 -8.77 -1.60
N VAL A 152 1.52 -8.21 -1.04
CA VAL A 152 2.85 -8.12 -1.66
C VAL A 152 3.86 -8.82 -0.79
N ILE A 153 4.61 -9.79 -1.36
CA ILE A 153 5.62 -10.59 -0.66
C ILE A 153 6.94 -10.51 -1.42
N THR A 154 8.03 -10.54 -0.67
CA THR A 154 9.39 -10.56 -1.20
C THR A 154 9.98 -11.97 -1.05
N LYS A 155 10.40 -12.56 -2.16
CA LYS A 155 11.21 -13.77 -2.18
C LYS A 155 12.68 -13.36 -2.15
N GLU A 156 13.42 -13.79 -1.14
CA GLU A 156 14.83 -13.44 -0.94
C GLU A 156 15.72 -13.98 -2.05
N GLU A 157 15.42 -15.19 -2.52
CA GLU A 157 16.09 -15.75 -3.68
C GLU A 157 15.80 -14.91 -4.94
N GLY A 158 16.79 -14.20 -5.43
CA GLY A 158 16.69 -13.30 -6.59
C GLY A 158 16.12 -11.92 -6.26
N LEU A 159 15.89 -11.58 -4.98
CA LEU A 159 15.33 -10.29 -4.54
C LEU A 159 14.08 -9.90 -5.34
N VAL A 160 13.07 -10.78 -5.33
CA VAL A 160 11.87 -10.64 -6.16
C VAL A 160 10.68 -10.22 -5.30
N LYS A 161 10.20 -8.98 -5.48
CA LYS A 161 9.00 -8.44 -4.83
C LYS A 161 7.81 -8.53 -5.77
N ARG A 162 6.75 -9.25 -5.40
CA ARG A 162 5.57 -9.50 -6.24
C ARG A 162 4.27 -9.33 -5.46
N GLY A 163 3.25 -8.84 -6.15
CA GLY A 163 1.90 -8.73 -5.62
C GLY A 163 0.99 -9.82 -6.17
N TYR A 164 0.03 -10.24 -5.38
CA TYR A 164 -1.09 -11.08 -5.78
C TYR A 164 -2.40 -10.53 -5.23
N SER A 165 -3.46 -10.52 -6.05
CA SER A 165 -4.77 -9.98 -5.66
C SER A 165 -5.87 -11.02 -5.81
N SER A 166 -6.72 -11.12 -4.78
CA SER A 166 -7.91 -11.97 -4.79
C SER A 166 -8.87 -11.53 -3.69
N ASP A 167 -10.16 -11.48 -3.99
CA ASP A 167 -11.20 -11.13 -3.01
C ASP A 167 -11.27 -12.06 -1.79
N TYR A 168 -10.70 -13.26 -1.88
CA TYR A 168 -10.65 -14.20 -0.76
C TYR A 168 -9.86 -13.66 0.45
N CYS A 169 -8.83 -12.83 0.25
CA CYS A 169 -8.01 -12.29 1.33
C CYS A 169 -8.48 -10.94 1.88
N ARG A 170 -9.60 -10.39 1.39
CA ARG A 170 -10.13 -9.15 1.96
C ARG A 170 -10.44 -9.37 3.43
N PRO A 171 -9.89 -8.54 4.35
CA PRO A 171 -10.15 -8.67 5.77
C PRO A 171 -11.64 -8.63 6.09
N LYS A 172 -12.07 -9.44 7.04
CA LYS A 172 -13.46 -9.46 7.55
C LYS A 172 -13.76 -8.19 8.34
N PHE A 173 -12.77 -7.71 9.09
CA PHE A 173 -12.85 -6.45 9.80
C PHE A 173 -11.50 -5.74 9.83
N ALA A 174 -11.55 -4.42 9.96
CA ALA A 174 -10.41 -3.55 10.23
C ALA A 174 -10.72 -2.68 11.46
N ILE A 175 -9.93 -2.89 12.52
CA ILE A 175 -9.93 -2.06 13.72
C ILE A 175 -8.93 -0.92 13.48
N MET A 176 -9.43 0.31 13.59
CA MET A 176 -8.71 1.52 13.20
C MET A 176 -8.77 2.55 14.33
N ASN A 177 -7.82 2.47 15.27
CA ASN A 177 -7.65 3.49 16.31
C ASN A 177 -6.49 4.42 15.91
N PRO A 178 -6.75 5.70 15.57
CA PRO A 178 -5.71 6.66 15.18
C PRO A 178 -4.61 6.83 16.22
N GLU A 179 -4.89 6.64 17.51
CA GLU A 179 -3.89 6.76 18.58
C GLU A 179 -2.76 5.73 18.45
N LEU A 180 -3.03 4.56 17.83
CA LEU A 180 -2.02 3.53 17.61
C LEU A 180 -0.92 3.97 16.63
N THR A 181 -1.18 5.01 15.83
CA THR A 181 -0.20 5.57 14.86
C THR A 181 0.64 6.71 15.44
N MET A 182 0.31 7.24 16.63
CA MET A 182 0.97 8.41 17.21
C MET A 182 2.43 8.17 17.65
N THR A 183 2.86 6.92 17.72
CA THR A 183 4.22 6.54 18.08
C THR A 183 5.11 6.24 16.88
N LEU A 184 4.58 6.40 15.67
CA LEU A 184 5.36 6.22 14.45
C LEU A 184 6.43 7.31 14.32
N PRO A 185 7.63 6.97 13.87
CA PRO A 185 8.60 7.97 13.43
C PRO A 185 8.02 8.87 12.32
N ASP A 186 8.42 10.13 12.31
CA ASP A 186 7.92 11.12 11.33
C ASP A 186 8.17 10.67 9.89
N TYR A 187 9.33 10.08 9.62
CA TYR A 187 9.66 9.52 8.31
C TYR A 187 8.68 8.42 7.87
N GLN A 188 8.28 7.51 8.76
CA GLN A 188 7.30 6.47 8.43
C GLN A 188 5.91 7.05 8.22
N THR A 189 5.55 8.11 8.94
CA THR A 189 4.29 8.82 8.72
C THR A 189 4.27 9.48 7.34
N ALA A 190 5.35 10.16 6.96
CA ALA A 190 5.48 10.79 5.64
C ALA A 190 5.48 9.75 4.51
N CYS A 191 6.20 8.63 4.67
CA CYS A 191 6.14 7.49 3.74
C CYS A 191 4.71 6.96 3.58
N GLY A 192 3.96 6.84 4.69
CA GLY A 192 2.57 6.38 4.66
C GLY A 192 1.66 7.34 3.89
N CYS A 193 1.74 8.65 4.18
CA CYS A 193 0.98 9.67 3.44
C CYS A 193 1.30 9.64 1.93
N THR A 194 2.57 9.48 1.59
CA THR A 194 3.01 9.37 0.19
C THR A 194 2.41 8.15 -0.49
N ASP A 195 2.46 6.98 0.14
CA ASP A 195 1.91 5.73 -0.38
C ASP A 195 0.39 5.81 -0.61
N ILE A 196 -0.35 6.40 0.34
CA ILE A 196 -1.79 6.68 0.18
C ILE A 196 -2.07 7.54 -1.05
N MET A 197 -1.29 8.61 -1.25
CA MET A 197 -1.41 9.46 -2.42
C MET A 197 -1.08 8.71 -3.70
N MET A 198 -0.01 7.91 -3.71
CA MET A 198 0.39 7.11 -4.87
C MET A 198 -0.68 6.10 -5.27
N HIS A 199 -1.27 5.35 -4.35
CA HIS A 199 -2.38 4.44 -4.65
C HIS A 199 -3.56 5.14 -5.34
N THR A 200 -3.86 6.37 -4.92
CA THR A 200 -4.90 7.19 -5.56
C THR A 200 -4.46 7.67 -6.93
N MET A 201 -3.22 8.16 -7.07
CA MET A 201 -2.69 8.68 -8.32
C MET A 201 -2.50 7.61 -9.40
N GLU A 202 -2.13 6.38 -9.02
CA GLU A 202 -2.07 5.25 -9.97
C GLU A 202 -3.42 4.97 -10.64
N ARG A 203 -4.52 5.22 -9.93
CA ARG A 203 -5.87 5.07 -10.47
C ARG A 203 -6.39 6.32 -11.16
N TYR A 204 -5.79 7.48 -10.88
CA TYR A 204 -6.18 8.79 -11.41
C TYR A 204 -5.57 9.08 -12.78
N PHE A 205 -4.27 8.80 -12.97
CA PHE A 205 -3.57 9.06 -14.23
C PHE A 205 -3.82 7.95 -15.25
N THR A 206 -5.00 7.99 -15.87
CA THR A 206 -5.44 7.02 -16.87
C THR A 206 -5.94 7.73 -18.13
N ASN A 207 -5.90 7.06 -19.27
CA ASN A 207 -6.57 7.51 -20.49
C ASN A 207 -8.02 7.00 -20.59
N GLY A 208 -8.59 6.52 -19.50
CA GLY A 208 -9.99 6.07 -19.39
C GLY A 208 -10.98 7.23 -19.51
N GLY A 209 -12.25 6.87 -19.77
CA GLY A 209 -13.32 7.81 -20.09
C GLY A 209 -13.73 8.76 -18.96
N ASN A 210 -14.91 9.38 -19.10
CA ASN A 210 -15.43 10.31 -18.12
C ASN A 210 -15.79 9.62 -16.80
N MET A 211 -15.23 10.09 -15.66
CA MET A 211 -15.38 9.52 -14.31
C MET A 211 -15.52 10.62 -13.25
N GLU A 212 -16.36 11.62 -13.49
CA GLU A 212 -16.43 12.85 -12.68
C GLU A 212 -16.57 12.60 -11.17
N ILE A 213 -17.44 11.66 -10.75
CA ILE A 213 -17.61 11.36 -9.32
C ILE A 213 -16.36 10.66 -8.74
N THR A 214 -15.77 9.72 -9.46
CA THR A 214 -14.56 9.03 -9.05
C THR A 214 -13.38 10.00 -8.98
N ASP A 215 -13.24 10.87 -9.96
CA ASP A 215 -12.25 11.93 -9.99
C ASP A 215 -12.40 12.89 -8.81
N ALA A 216 -13.63 13.36 -8.53
CA ALA A 216 -13.89 14.27 -7.41
C ALA A 216 -13.54 13.62 -6.05
N LEU A 217 -13.83 12.32 -5.87
CA LEU A 217 -13.45 11.57 -4.68
C LEU A 217 -11.92 11.44 -4.57
N ALA A 218 -11.24 11.10 -5.65
CA ALA A 218 -9.78 11.00 -5.69
C ALA A 218 -9.10 12.35 -5.42
N GLU A 219 -9.56 13.43 -6.06
CA GLU A 219 -9.05 14.79 -5.87
C GLU A 219 -9.26 15.29 -4.43
N GLY A 220 -10.44 15.00 -3.85
CA GLY A 220 -10.74 15.30 -2.44
C GLY A 220 -9.83 14.54 -1.48
N LEU A 221 -9.61 13.24 -1.71
CA LEU A 221 -8.72 12.41 -0.91
C LEU A 221 -7.28 12.94 -0.97
N LEU A 222 -6.76 13.23 -2.16
CA LEU A 222 -5.39 13.76 -2.32
C LEU A 222 -5.19 15.05 -1.54
N ARG A 223 -6.08 16.04 -1.70
CA ARG A 223 -6.01 17.31 -0.95
C ARG A 223 -6.09 17.10 0.56
N THR A 224 -6.96 16.21 1.03
CA THR A 224 -7.10 15.91 2.46
C THR A 224 -5.81 15.31 3.02
N VAL A 225 -5.20 14.35 2.32
CA VAL A 225 -3.93 13.75 2.75
C VAL A 225 -2.81 14.78 2.78
N MET A 226 -2.70 15.65 1.76
CA MET A 226 -1.66 16.69 1.71
C MET A 226 -1.75 17.63 2.92
N VAL A 227 -2.92 18.18 3.20
CA VAL A 227 -3.13 19.09 4.34
C VAL A 227 -2.79 18.41 5.67
N ASN A 228 -3.26 17.18 5.87
CA ASN A 228 -3.04 16.46 7.12
C ASN A 228 -1.60 15.95 7.27
N ALA A 229 -0.91 15.61 6.18
CA ALA A 229 0.52 15.29 6.21
C ALA A 229 1.36 16.48 6.70
N GLU A 230 1.08 17.70 6.21
CA GLU A 230 1.75 18.91 6.69
C GLU A 230 1.44 19.23 8.16
N ILE A 231 0.23 18.95 8.64
CA ILE A 231 -0.12 19.07 10.07
C ILE A 231 0.74 18.08 10.86
N LEU A 232 0.85 16.82 10.42
CA LEU A 232 1.60 15.77 11.11
C LEU A 232 3.12 16.01 11.14
N VAL A 233 3.69 16.76 10.19
CA VAL A 233 5.09 17.22 10.27
C VAL A 233 5.30 18.16 11.46
N ARG A 234 4.30 19.00 11.80
CA ARG A 234 4.39 20.00 12.88
C ARG A 234 3.87 19.48 14.21
N ASP A 235 2.85 18.64 14.18
CA ASP A 235 2.21 18.03 15.34
C ASP A 235 1.96 16.52 15.08
N PRO A 236 2.96 15.67 15.29
CA PRO A 236 2.88 14.25 15.00
C PRO A 236 1.82 13.48 15.79
N LYS A 237 1.30 14.09 16.86
CA LYS A 237 0.28 13.49 17.74
C LYS A 237 -1.12 14.06 17.53
N ASN A 238 -1.33 14.87 16.50
CA ASN A 238 -2.62 15.42 16.18
C ASN A 238 -3.61 14.29 15.83
N TYR A 239 -4.59 14.07 16.69
CA TYR A 239 -5.56 12.97 16.55
C TYR A 239 -6.36 13.11 15.26
N ASP A 240 -6.88 14.31 14.98
CA ASP A 240 -7.75 14.52 13.83
C ASP A 240 -6.99 14.29 12.51
N ALA A 241 -5.75 14.79 12.42
CA ALA A 241 -4.91 14.54 11.24
C ALA A 241 -4.55 13.04 11.08
N ARG A 242 -4.26 12.33 12.20
CA ARG A 242 -4.06 10.88 12.17
C ARG A 242 -5.31 10.14 11.72
N ALA A 243 -6.48 10.57 12.18
CA ALA A 243 -7.76 9.99 11.81
C ALA A 243 -8.08 10.16 10.32
N GLU A 244 -7.88 11.37 9.77
CA GLU A 244 -8.09 11.65 8.36
C GLU A 244 -7.14 10.84 7.46
N VAL A 245 -5.84 10.79 7.79
CA VAL A 245 -4.85 10.01 7.04
C VAL A 245 -5.16 8.51 7.12
N MET A 246 -5.56 8.01 8.29
CA MET A 246 -5.90 6.60 8.48
C MET A 246 -7.10 6.18 7.63
N TRP A 247 -8.16 6.98 7.63
CA TRP A 247 -9.34 6.71 6.80
C TRP A 247 -9.06 6.85 5.31
N ALA A 248 -8.32 7.89 4.91
CA ALA A 248 -7.90 8.10 3.52
C ALA A 248 -7.08 6.91 2.98
N GLY A 249 -6.21 6.31 3.81
CA GLY A 249 -5.42 5.13 3.42
C GLY A 249 -6.28 3.96 2.99
N SER A 250 -7.33 3.66 3.75
CA SER A 250 -8.28 2.60 3.39
C SER A 250 -9.03 2.91 2.08
N LEU A 251 -9.50 4.16 1.93
CA LEU A 251 -10.24 4.57 0.72
C LEU A 251 -9.37 4.62 -0.54
N ALA A 252 -8.09 4.93 -0.38
CA ALA A 252 -7.13 4.97 -1.48
C ALA A 252 -6.92 3.60 -2.14
N HIS A 253 -7.07 2.49 -1.39
CA HIS A 253 -6.76 1.15 -1.90
C HIS A 253 -7.91 0.13 -1.83
N ASN A 254 -9.11 0.50 -1.42
CA ASN A 254 -10.27 -0.40 -1.41
C ASN A 254 -10.99 -0.54 -2.76
N GLY A 255 -10.46 0.10 -3.80
CA GLY A 255 -11.03 0.11 -5.16
C GLY A 255 -11.89 1.33 -5.50
N LEU A 256 -12.29 2.16 -4.51
CA LEU A 256 -13.21 3.29 -4.72
C LEU A 256 -12.67 4.29 -5.74
N THR A 257 -11.42 4.70 -5.62
CA THR A 257 -10.78 5.68 -6.49
C THR A 257 -10.45 5.17 -7.89
N GLY A 258 -10.77 3.90 -8.19
CA GLY A 258 -10.60 3.26 -9.49
C GLY A 258 -11.90 2.90 -10.19
N CYS A 259 -13.06 3.21 -9.60
CA CYS A 259 -14.35 2.86 -10.20
C CYS A 259 -14.56 3.57 -11.54
N GLY A 260 -14.67 2.78 -12.61
CA GLY A 260 -14.93 3.28 -13.95
C GLY A 260 -13.70 3.68 -14.78
N ASN A 261 -12.48 3.45 -14.26
CA ASN A 261 -11.24 3.59 -15.04
C ASN A 261 -10.91 2.29 -15.82
N ASP A 262 -9.75 2.26 -16.45
CA ASP A 262 -9.24 1.13 -17.25
C ASP A 262 -8.35 0.16 -16.46
N GLY A 263 -8.33 0.24 -15.14
CA GLY A 263 -7.49 -0.56 -14.24
C GLY A 263 -6.35 0.22 -13.57
N GLY A 264 -6.08 1.44 -14.03
CA GLY A 264 -5.02 2.30 -13.51
C GLY A 264 -3.66 2.09 -14.18
N ASP A 265 -2.70 2.97 -13.89
CA ASP A 265 -1.35 2.95 -14.50
C ASP A 265 -0.42 1.94 -13.82
N TRP A 266 -0.23 2.07 -12.50
CA TRP A 266 0.59 1.20 -11.65
C TRP A 266 2.10 1.19 -11.93
N MET A 267 2.58 1.97 -12.88
CA MET A 267 3.99 1.92 -13.27
C MET A 267 4.93 2.48 -12.21
N THR A 268 4.54 3.51 -11.46
CA THR A 268 5.39 4.01 -10.38
C THR A 268 5.63 2.93 -9.32
N HIS A 269 4.57 2.19 -8.93
CA HIS A 269 4.71 1.06 -8.01
C HIS A 269 5.57 -0.08 -8.57
N LYS A 270 5.42 -0.41 -9.86
CA LYS A 270 6.22 -1.50 -10.47
C LYS A 270 7.70 -1.13 -10.55
N LEU A 271 8.01 0.11 -10.88
CA LEU A 271 9.39 0.62 -10.85
C LEU A 271 9.94 0.63 -9.41
N GLU A 272 9.15 1.07 -8.42
CA GLU A 272 9.56 1.06 -7.02
C GLU A 272 9.78 -0.34 -6.49
N HIS A 273 9.00 -1.33 -6.90
CA HIS A 273 9.20 -2.72 -6.45
C HIS A 273 10.60 -3.24 -6.75
N GLU A 274 11.17 -2.90 -7.90
CA GLU A 274 12.53 -3.32 -8.24
C GLU A 274 13.58 -2.50 -7.46
N LEU A 275 13.33 -1.21 -7.26
CA LEU A 275 14.17 -0.35 -6.42
C LEU A 275 14.17 -0.83 -4.95
N GLY A 276 12.98 -1.06 -4.39
CA GLY A 276 12.83 -1.56 -3.02
C GLY A 276 13.38 -2.98 -2.86
N GLY A 277 13.27 -3.83 -3.89
CA GLY A 277 13.84 -5.17 -3.89
C GLY A 277 15.37 -5.18 -3.88
N LEU A 278 16.00 -4.22 -4.59
CA LEU A 278 17.47 -4.17 -4.71
C LEU A 278 18.12 -3.41 -3.54
N TYR A 279 17.52 -2.31 -3.08
CA TYR A 279 18.14 -1.39 -2.12
C TYR A 279 17.46 -1.37 -0.74
N ASP A 280 16.39 -2.15 -0.55
CA ASP A 280 15.62 -2.21 0.70
C ASP A 280 15.18 -0.84 1.23
N VAL A 281 14.82 0.09 0.33
CA VAL A 281 14.34 1.42 0.69
C VAL A 281 12.91 1.38 1.21
N ALA A 282 12.54 2.39 2.02
CA ALA A 282 11.16 2.55 2.45
C ALA A 282 10.24 2.82 1.26
N HIS A 283 9.18 2.03 1.10
CA HIS A 283 8.30 2.00 -0.06
C HIS A 283 7.78 3.38 -0.48
N GLY A 284 7.18 4.14 0.47
CA GLY A 284 6.66 5.47 0.16
C GLY A 284 7.75 6.47 -0.29
N ALA A 285 8.97 6.36 0.26
CA ALA A 285 10.08 7.20 -0.16
C ALA A 285 10.60 6.82 -1.55
N GLY A 286 10.68 5.51 -1.85
CA GLY A 286 11.01 5.01 -3.19
C GLY A 286 9.99 5.48 -4.24
N LEU A 287 8.71 5.44 -3.92
CA LEU A 287 7.64 5.96 -4.79
C LEU A 287 7.82 7.47 -5.07
N ALA A 288 8.05 8.29 -4.04
CA ALA A 288 8.26 9.72 -4.19
C ALA A 288 9.49 10.03 -5.07
N ALA A 289 10.58 9.28 -4.89
CA ALA A 289 11.82 9.47 -5.66
C ALA A 289 11.67 9.17 -7.16
N ILE A 290 10.74 8.30 -7.55
CA ILE A 290 10.53 7.90 -8.96
C ILE A 290 9.43 8.72 -9.62
N TRP A 291 8.39 9.11 -8.88
CA TRP A 291 7.15 9.65 -9.44
C TRP A 291 7.37 10.87 -10.35
N GLY A 292 8.20 11.83 -9.94
CA GLY A 292 8.45 13.05 -10.73
C GLY A 292 9.04 12.78 -12.11
N SER A 293 9.93 11.80 -12.19
CA SER A 293 10.55 11.35 -13.45
C SER A 293 9.55 10.60 -14.32
N TRP A 294 8.76 9.69 -13.74
CA TRP A 294 7.67 9.03 -14.44
C TRP A 294 6.66 10.05 -14.98
N ALA A 295 6.21 10.98 -14.16
CA ALA A 295 5.24 11.99 -14.54
C ALA A 295 5.72 12.84 -15.73
N ARG A 296 6.98 13.33 -15.70
CA ARG A 296 7.58 14.08 -16.82
C ARG A 296 7.74 13.24 -18.07
N TYR A 297 7.94 11.94 -17.93
CA TYR A 297 8.08 11.04 -19.08
C TYR A 297 6.75 10.79 -19.80
N VAL A 298 5.63 10.75 -19.06
CA VAL A 298 4.33 10.32 -19.60
C VAL A 298 3.31 11.45 -19.78
N TYR A 299 3.50 12.64 -19.20
CA TYR A 299 2.46 13.67 -19.09
C TYR A 299 1.84 14.09 -20.43
N LEU A 300 2.63 14.14 -21.51
CA LEU A 300 2.11 14.47 -22.84
C LEU A 300 1.14 13.41 -23.38
N ASN A 301 1.30 12.16 -22.99
CA ASN A 301 0.42 11.06 -23.40
C ASN A 301 -0.91 11.05 -22.64
N CYS A 302 -0.97 11.75 -21.48
CA CYS A 302 -2.13 11.84 -20.61
C CYS A 302 -2.41 13.31 -20.18
N LEU A 303 -2.12 14.27 -21.06
CA LEU A 303 -2.08 15.70 -20.76
C LEU A 303 -3.35 16.24 -20.09
N PRO A 304 -4.57 15.89 -20.51
CA PRO A 304 -5.79 16.39 -19.85
C PRO A 304 -5.86 16.00 -18.37
N ARG A 305 -5.37 14.81 -17.98
CA ARG A 305 -5.35 14.33 -16.60
C ARG A 305 -4.32 15.08 -15.76
N PHE A 306 -3.12 15.32 -16.31
CA PHE A 306 -2.09 16.12 -15.63
C PHE A 306 -2.51 17.57 -15.46
N LYS A 307 -3.15 18.19 -16.47
CA LYS A 307 -3.74 19.51 -16.33
C LYS A 307 -4.81 19.56 -15.24
N ARG A 308 -5.75 18.61 -15.25
CA ARG A 308 -6.82 18.50 -14.24
C ARG A 308 -6.23 18.32 -12.83
N PHE A 309 -5.24 17.45 -12.67
CA PHE A 309 -4.51 17.29 -11.41
C PHE A 309 -3.86 18.58 -10.94
N ALA A 310 -3.15 19.28 -11.82
CA ALA A 310 -2.51 20.55 -11.51
C ALA A 310 -3.51 21.58 -10.95
N VAL A 311 -4.66 21.73 -11.61
CA VAL A 311 -5.68 22.70 -11.21
C VAL A 311 -6.46 22.25 -9.96
N ASN A 312 -6.99 21.01 -9.98
CA ASN A 312 -7.95 20.57 -8.97
C ASN A 312 -7.31 20.02 -7.69
N VAL A 313 -6.07 19.52 -7.79
CA VAL A 313 -5.36 18.97 -6.62
C VAL A 313 -4.30 19.94 -6.13
N MET A 314 -3.45 20.43 -7.04
CA MET A 314 -2.31 21.27 -6.66
C MET A 314 -2.63 22.77 -6.60
N GLY A 315 -3.83 23.19 -7.03
CA GLY A 315 -4.25 24.60 -6.99
C GLY A 315 -3.51 25.51 -7.98
N VAL A 316 -2.94 24.93 -9.04
CA VAL A 316 -2.27 25.72 -10.09
C VAL A 316 -3.28 26.54 -10.87
N GLU A 317 -3.04 27.84 -11.00
CA GLU A 317 -3.87 28.72 -11.82
C GLU A 317 -3.86 28.25 -13.29
N PRO A 318 -5.02 28.15 -13.95
CA PRO A 318 -5.12 27.63 -15.33
C PRO A 318 -4.72 28.68 -16.38
N VAL A 319 -3.52 29.27 -16.22
CA VAL A 319 -2.96 30.30 -17.09
C VAL A 319 -1.72 29.76 -17.80
N GLY A 320 -1.72 29.83 -19.12
CA GLY A 320 -0.68 29.29 -20.00
C GLY A 320 -1.18 28.13 -20.84
N SER A 321 -0.25 27.41 -21.50
CA SER A 321 -0.58 26.18 -22.24
C SER A 321 -0.90 25.03 -21.29
N ASP A 322 -1.63 24.02 -21.78
CA ASP A 322 -1.96 22.81 -21.01
C ASP A 322 -0.68 22.11 -20.52
N GLU A 323 0.39 22.12 -21.33
CA GLU A 323 1.68 21.56 -20.98
C GLU A 323 2.36 22.32 -19.83
N GLU A 324 2.36 23.67 -19.88
CA GLU A 324 2.90 24.50 -18.79
C GLU A 324 2.15 24.29 -17.48
N ILE A 325 0.81 24.19 -17.54
CA ILE A 325 -0.03 23.93 -16.36
C ILE A 325 0.29 22.54 -15.79
N ALA A 326 0.36 21.52 -16.63
CA ALA A 326 0.70 20.15 -16.22
C ALA A 326 2.08 20.09 -15.54
N LEU A 327 3.11 20.70 -16.13
CA LEU A 327 4.46 20.75 -15.56
C LEU A 327 4.52 21.51 -14.23
N LYS A 328 3.77 22.59 -14.07
CA LYS A 328 3.64 23.29 -12.79
C LYS A 328 3.01 22.39 -11.74
N GLY A 329 2.01 21.58 -12.10
CA GLY A 329 1.39 20.61 -11.19
C GLY A 329 2.36 19.50 -10.74
N ILE A 330 3.19 19.00 -11.66
CA ILE A 330 4.23 18.01 -11.32
C ILE A 330 5.24 18.62 -10.33
N THR A 331 5.73 19.83 -10.62
CA THR A 331 6.68 20.52 -9.74
C THR A 331 6.07 20.82 -8.37
N ALA A 332 4.81 21.25 -8.32
CA ALA A 332 4.12 21.52 -7.06
C ALA A 332 3.98 20.27 -6.18
N LEU A 333 3.78 19.08 -6.77
CA LEU A 333 3.74 17.84 -5.99
C LEU A 333 5.14 17.44 -5.49
N GLU A 334 6.19 17.63 -6.28
CA GLU A 334 7.56 17.40 -5.80
C GLU A 334 7.92 18.34 -4.64
N ASP A 335 7.50 19.61 -4.71
CA ASP A 335 7.70 20.58 -3.63
C ASP A 335 6.91 20.17 -2.38
N PHE A 336 5.70 19.65 -2.54
CA PHE A 336 4.95 19.05 -1.43
C PHE A 336 5.71 17.86 -0.82
N PHE A 337 6.24 16.92 -1.61
CA PHE A 337 7.04 15.80 -1.08
C PHE A 337 8.24 16.29 -0.27
N ARG A 338 8.97 17.30 -0.76
CA ARG A 338 10.06 17.92 0.00
C ARG A 338 9.58 18.56 1.28
N SER A 339 8.37 19.18 1.30
CA SER A 339 7.82 19.82 2.50
C SER A 339 7.53 18.83 3.63
N ILE A 340 7.29 17.56 3.29
CA ILE A 340 7.10 16.46 4.26
C ILE A 340 8.35 15.57 4.39
N ASN A 341 9.53 16.07 3.98
CA ASN A 341 10.82 15.39 4.05
C ASN A 341 10.90 14.09 3.22
N MET A 342 10.17 14.02 2.09
CA MET A 342 10.27 12.90 1.15
C MET A 342 11.21 13.25 -0.02
N PRO A 343 12.03 12.27 -0.47
CA PRO A 343 12.93 12.47 -1.59
C PRO A 343 12.17 12.56 -2.91
N THR A 344 12.73 13.28 -3.90
CA THR A 344 12.15 13.40 -5.25
C THR A 344 13.05 12.85 -6.35
N ASN A 345 14.15 12.21 -5.98
CA ASN A 345 15.07 11.48 -6.85
C ASN A 345 15.88 10.46 -6.05
N LEU A 346 16.62 9.57 -6.75
CA LEU A 346 17.38 8.49 -6.09
C LEU A 346 18.52 9.03 -5.21
N ARG A 347 19.13 10.16 -5.58
CA ARG A 347 20.21 10.78 -4.78
C ARG A 347 19.66 11.30 -3.45
N GLU A 348 18.52 12.01 -3.46
CA GLU A 348 17.85 12.47 -2.24
C GLU A 348 17.39 11.29 -1.37
N LEU A 349 17.03 10.15 -2.00
CA LEU A 349 16.71 8.89 -1.31
C LEU A 349 17.93 8.23 -0.66
N GLY A 350 19.17 8.66 -1.03
CA GLY A 350 20.41 8.06 -0.56
C GLY A 350 20.84 6.83 -1.35
N VAL A 351 20.32 6.65 -2.56
CA VAL A 351 20.66 5.52 -3.45
C VAL A 351 21.64 5.97 -4.52
N GLU A 352 22.81 5.35 -4.55
CA GLU A 352 23.86 5.52 -5.58
C GLU A 352 23.76 4.37 -6.60
N ALA A 353 22.74 4.42 -7.45
CA ALA A 353 22.53 3.38 -8.46
C ALA A 353 23.54 3.48 -9.61
N THR A 354 24.17 2.36 -9.95
CA THR A 354 25.04 2.24 -11.13
C THR A 354 24.20 2.11 -12.41
N ASP A 355 24.81 2.31 -13.58
CA ASP A 355 24.10 2.06 -14.85
C ASP A 355 23.67 0.59 -15.00
N GLU A 356 24.43 -0.35 -14.43
CA GLU A 356 24.11 -1.78 -14.43
C GLU A 356 22.88 -2.06 -13.55
N ASP A 357 22.79 -1.41 -12.38
CA ASP A 357 21.60 -1.51 -11.50
C ASP A 357 20.35 -1.00 -12.22
N LEU A 358 20.44 0.17 -12.89
CA LEU A 358 19.31 0.73 -13.63
C LEU A 358 18.83 -0.18 -14.75
N VAL A 359 19.77 -0.79 -15.49
CA VAL A 359 19.45 -1.78 -16.54
C VAL A 359 18.80 -3.02 -15.93
N THR A 360 19.36 -3.51 -14.83
CA THR A 360 18.85 -4.70 -14.13
C THR A 360 17.42 -4.45 -13.61
N MET A 361 17.17 -3.31 -12.96
CA MET A 361 15.82 -2.94 -12.47
C MET A 361 14.83 -2.81 -13.62
N ALA A 362 15.20 -2.13 -14.72
CA ALA A 362 14.33 -1.98 -15.88
C ALA A 362 13.97 -3.32 -16.52
N HIS A 363 14.95 -4.22 -16.68
CA HIS A 363 14.74 -5.56 -17.20
C HIS A 363 13.82 -6.39 -16.29
N LYS A 364 14.09 -6.44 -14.97
CA LYS A 364 13.27 -7.18 -14.00
C LYS A 364 11.84 -6.63 -13.97
N CYS A 365 11.65 -5.31 -14.01
CA CYS A 365 10.35 -4.67 -14.08
C CYS A 365 9.60 -5.11 -15.35
N ALA A 366 10.23 -5.00 -16.53
CA ALA A 366 9.63 -5.40 -17.80
C ALA A 366 9.20 -6.87 -17.80
N VAL A 367 10.06 -7.78 -17.31
CA VAL A 367 9.73 -9.20 -17.15
C VAL A 367 8.54 -9.38 -16.20
N GLY A 368 8.55 -8.69 -15.07
CA GLY A 368 7.52 -8.79 -14.02
C GLY A 368 6.14 -8.32 -14.47
N VAL A 369 6.06 -7.40 -15.45
CA VAL A 369 4.79 -6.90 -16.01
C VAL A 369 4.40 -7.53 -17.34
N GLY A 370 5.12 -8.56 -17.80
CA GLY A 370 4.83 -9.26 -19.05
C GLY A 370 5.23 -8.48 -20.31
N GLY A 371 6.25 -7.63 -20.22
CA GLY A 371 6.88 -6.90 -21.33
C GLY A 371 6.48 -5.43 -21.48
N ALA A 372 5.24 -5.06 -21.12
CA ALA A 372 4.79 -3.68 -21.15
C ALA A 372 3.59 -3.44 -20.27
N MET A 373 3.51 -2.26 -19.62
CA MET A 373 2.39 -1.86 -18.77
C MET A 373 2.25 -0.33 -18.75
N GLY A 374 1.10 0.17 -18.27
CA GLY A 374 0.81 1.59 -18.05
C GLY A 374 -0.42 2.05 -18.82
N SER A 375 -1.26 2.87 -18.18
CA SER A 375 -2.46 3.48 -18.76
C SER A 375 -2.20 4.89 -19.28
N ALA A 376 -1.43 5.72 -18.56
CA ALA A 376 -1.05 7.04 -19.03
C ALA A 376 -0.23 6.93 -20.34
N LYS A 377 0.70 5.99 -20.35
CA LYS A 377 1.49 5.58 -21.52
C LYS A 377 1.89 4.13 -21.35
N LEU A 378 1.73 3.31 -22.39
CA LEU A 378 2.25 1.93 -22.39
C LEU A 378 3.80 1.98 -22.40
N LEU A 379 4.42 1.61 -21.27
CA LEU A 379 5.87 1.64 -21.07
C LEU A 379 6.47 0.25 -21.30
N ARG A 380 7.59 0.21 -22.05
CA ARG A 380 8.42 -0.96 -22.28
C ARG A 380 9.74 -0.83 -21.51
N GLU A 381 10.62 -1.83 -21.61
CA GLU A 381 11.90 -1.86 -20.90
C GLU A 381 12.75 -0.60 -21.14
N GLU A 382 12.82 -0.13 -22.40
CA GLU A 382 13.56 1.09 -22.75
C GLU A 382 12.99 2.35 -22.10
N ASP A 383 11.64 2.46 -21.98
CA ASP A 383 10.97 3.56 -21.30
C ASP A 383 11.25 3.51 -19.78
N MET A 384 11.18 2.32 -19.18
CA MET A 384 11.46 2.10 -17.76
C MET A 384 12.89 2.49 -17.41
N LEU A 385 13.87 2.09 -18.27
CA LEU A 385 15.26 2.50 -18.12
C LEU A 385 15.44 4.01 -18.24
N ALA A 386 14.73 4.66 -19.18
CA ALA A 386 14.78 6.10 -19.33
C ALA A 386 14.26 6.82 -18.07
N ILE A 387 13.16 6.34 -17.48
CA ILE A 387 12.60 6.89 -16.24
C ILE A 387 13.59 6.73 -15.07
N TYR A 388 14.22 5.56 -14.90
CA TYR A 388 15.25 5.38 -13.86
C TYR A 388 16.45 6.30 -14.05
N ARG A 389 16.90 6.51 -15.29
CA ARG A 389 17.99 7.47 -15.59
C ARG A 389 17.62 8.91 -15.26
N MET A 390 16.36 9.29 -15.47
CA MET A 390 15.84 10.61 -15.10
C MET A 390 15.72 10.79 -13.58
N SER A 391 15.48 9.72 -12.84
CA SER A 391 15.33 9.77 -11.38
C SER A 391 16.66 9.73 -10.61
N ARG A 392 17.78 9.49 -11.26
CA ARG A 392 19.13 9.53 -10.68
C ARG A 392 19.65 10.96 -10.53
#